data_79c69084e7d654601b1cf776dc63b78c
#
_entry.id   79c69084e7d654601b1cf776dc63b78c
#
_cell.length_a   1.000
_cell.length_b   1.000
_cell.length_c   1.000
_cell.angle_alpha   90.00
_cell.angle_beta   90.00
_cell.angle_gamma   90.00
#
_symmetry.space_group_name_H-M   'P 1'
#
loop_
_entity.id
_entity.type
_entity.pdbx_description
1 polymer ?
#
loop_
_entity_poly.entity_id
_entity_poly.type
_entity_poly.pdbx_seq_one_letter_code
_entity_poly.pdbx_strand_id
1 'polypeptide(L)'
;MSEMYPWPGDYKTGDPSSPVAVVTLSEKFDLDPNRVAIWGPMKTENLGIEKVVANTISNPDIRFLIVCGKEIRGHRSGRSLVELAKNGIDEKGKIIGSPGAVPYIENISEEAVERFRDQIEVIDMIDVKSKEKIEEMIEKKVEEDPGSFGEPYTAIKIEREEKTKFHANFALHSSLRVSPWGEIEPFESEVR
;
A
#
# COMPACT_ATOMS: atom_id res chain seq x y z
N MET A 1 -12.10 14.44 -4.24
CA MET A 1 -10.76 13.96 -3.83
C MET A 1 -10.51 12.67 -4.57
N SER A 2 -9.42 12.56 -5.28
CA SER A 2 -9.25 11.61 -6.37
C SER A 2 -9.30 10.16 -5.87
N GLU A 3 -10.20 9.41 -6.47
CA GLU A 3 -10.31 7.95 -6.37
C GLU A 3 -9.13 7.22 -7.04
N MET A 4 -8.07 7.96 -7.42
CA MET A 4 -6.93 7.41 -8.15
C MET A 4 -6.15 6.38 -7.32
N TYR A 5 -6.02 6.60 -6.00
CA TYR A 5 -5.34 5.69 -5.10
C TYR A 5 -6.38 5.01 -4.20
N PRO A 6 -6.77 3.77 -4.51
CA PRO A 6 -7.96 3.14 -3.91
C PRO A 6 -7.77 2.77 -2.44
N TRP A 7 -6.53 2.60 -1.97
CA TRP A 7 -6.29 2.15 -0.60
C TRP A 7 -5.69 3.25 0.28
N PRO A 8 -6.42 3.77 1.27
CA PRO A 8 -5.95 4.85 2.13
C PRO A 8 -4.75 4.42 3.00
N GLY A 9 -3.85 5.36 3.26
CA GLY A 9 -2.63 5.15 4.06
C GLY A 9 -1.93 6.46 4.41
N ASP A 10 -0.78 6.35 5.09
CA ASP A 10 0.06 7.49 5.50
C ASP A 10 0.95 7.93 4.33
N TYR A 11 0.38 8.25 3.18
CA TYR A 11 1.13 8.72 2.03
C TYR A 11 0.78 10.18 1.67
N LYS A 12 1.67 10.80 0.92
CA LYS A 12 1.46 12.08 0.25
C LYS A 12 1.33 11.83 -1.25
N THR A 13 0.61 12.70 -1.93
CA THR A 13 0.45 12.68 -3.39
C THR A 13 1.05 13.95 -3.99
N GLY A 14 1.60 13.81 -5.19
CA GLY A 14 2.13 14.89 -5.99
C GLY A 14 1.53 14.92 -7.39
N ASP A 15 2.38 15.07 -8.39
CA ASP A 15 1.99 15.07 -9.79
C ASP A 15 1.60 13.65 -10.26
N PRO A 16 0.31 13.38 -10.55
CA PRO A 16 -0.12 12.06 -10.97
C PRO A 16 0.48 11.61 -12.31
N SER A 17 0.99 12.53 -13.12
CA SER A 17 1.67 12.20 -14.40
C SER A 17 3.13 11.81 -14.21
N SER A 18 3.68 11.93 -12.99
CA SER A 18 5.05 11.50 -12.72
C SER A 18 5.17 9.96 -12.81
N PRO A 19 6.21 9.44 -13.49
CA PRO A 19 6.44 8.00 -13.57
C PRO A 19 6.99 7.40 -12.27
N VAL A 20 7.22 8.20 -11.22
CA VAL A 20 7.92 7.78 -10.01
C VAL A 20 7.00 7.74 -8.80
N ALA A 21 7.02 6.61 -8.10
CA ALA A 21 6.51 6.45 -6.73
C ALA A 21 7.67 6.14 -5.77
N VAL A 22 7.53 6.49 -4.47
CA VAL A 22 8.59 6.26 -3.48
C VAL A 22 8.02 5.65 -2.20
N VAL A 23 8.61 4.51 -1.79
CA VAL A 23 8.40 3.89 -0.48
C VAL A 23 9.56 4.26 0.43
N THR A 24 9.27 4.93 1.54
CA THR A 24 10.30 5.49 2.45
C THR A 24 10.61 4.61 3.66
N LEU A 25 10.03 3.39 3.72
CA LEU A 25 10.14 2.44 4.84
C LEU A 25 9.87 3.12 6.21
N SER A 26 10.85 3.16 7.11
CA SER A 26 10.70 3.80 8.42
C SER A 26 11.04 5.29 8.44
N GLU A 27 11.56 5.83 7.35
CA GLU A 27 11.98 7.23 7.27
C GLU A 27 10.84 8.13 6.76
N LYS A 28 11.01 9.44 6.98
CA LYS A 28 10.11 10.46 6.43
C LYS A 28 10.92 11.42 5.59
N PHE A 29 10.58 11.50 4.31
CA PHE A 29 11.18 12.46 3.40
C PHE A 29 10.11 13.46 2.93
N ASP A 30 10.53 14.71 2.82
CA ASP A 30 9.77 15.75 2.14
C ASP A 30 10.33 15.88 0.73
N LEU A 31 9.66 15.20 -0.23
CA LEU A 31 10.07 15.13 -1.63
C LEU A 31 9.33 16.19 -2.45
N ASP A 32 9.89 16.57 -3.60
CA ASP A 32 9.25 17.51 -4.51
C ASP A 32 7.97 16.89 -5.12
N PRO A 33 6.77 17.45 -4.83
CA PRO A 33 5.52 16.91 -5.32
C PRO A 33 5.38 17.01 -6.85
N ASN A 34 6.19 17.82 -7.54
CA ASN A 34 6.17 17.91 -9.00
C ASN A 34 6.95 16.77 -9.67
N ARG A 35 7.68 15.96 -8.91
CA ARG A 35 8.58 14.92 -9.42
C ARG A 35 8.14 13.51 -9.01
N VAL A 36 7.19 13.39 -8.11
CA VAL A 36 6.73 12.10 -7.55
C VAL A 36 5.21 12.05 -7.54
N ALA A 37 4.63 10.95 -8.03
CA ALA A 37 3.18 10.76 -8.04
C ALA A 37 2.61 10.48 -6.65
N ILE A 38 3.27 9.60 -5.88
CA ILE A 38 2.87 9.18 -4.55
C ILE A 38 4.09 8.74 -3.74
N TRP A 39 4.17 9.11 -2.46
CA TRP A 39 5.23 8.60 -1.57
C TRP A 39 4.79 8.49 -0.13
N GLY A 40 5.35 7.52 0.59
CA GLY A 40 5.04 7.32 2.00
C GLY A 40 5.73 6.13 2.63
N PRO A 41 5.55 5.94 3.95
CA PRO A 41 6.14 4.85 4.70
C PRO A 41 5.44 3.51 4.39
N MET A 42 6.21 2.43 4.45
CA MET A 42 5.69 1.07 4.43
C MET A 42 6.29 0.27 5.60
N LYS A 43 5.44 -0.22 6.49
CA LYS A 43 5.87 -0.79 7.78
C LYS A 43 5.78 -2.32 7.85
N THR A 44 4.90 -2.94 7.06
CA THR A 44 4.62 -4.38 7.13
C THR A 44 4.83 -5.07 5.79
N GLU A 45 5.24 -6.34 5.85
CA GLU A 45 5.54 -7.20 4.69
C GLU A 45 4.31 -7.92 4.11
N ASN A 46 3.12 -7.58 4.56
CA ASN A 46 1.84 -8.08 4.07
C ASN A 46 0.94 -6.92 3.65
N LEU A 47 0.02 -6.46 4.49
CA LEU A 47 -0.92 -5.37 4.21
C LEU A 47 -0.24 -4.09 3.70
N GLY A 48 0.97 -3.76 4.19
CA GLY A 48 1.74 -2.61 3.69
C GLY A 48 2.12 -2.78 2.23
N ILE A 49 2.59 -3.98 1.84
CA ILE A 49 2.93 -4.31 0.46
C ILE A 49 1.67 -4.28 -0.43
N GLU A 50 0.56 -4.88 0.02
CA GLU A 50 -0.69 -4.88 -0.74
C GLU A 50 -1.19 -3.46 -1.05
N LYS A 51 -1.09 -2.53 -0.07
CA LYS A 51 -1.42 -1.11 -0.28
C LYS A 51 -0.51 -0.44 -1.31
N VAL A 52 0.78 -0.73 -1.28
CA VAL A 52 1.73 -0.21 -2.26
C VAL A 52 1.39 -0.73 -3.65
N VAL A 53 1.19 -2.04 -3.80
CA VAL A 53 0.81 -2.66 -5.07
C VAL A 53 -0.48 -2.04 -5.61
N ALA A 54 -1.56 -2.05 -4.83
CA ALA A 54 -2.87 -1.56 -5.28
C ALA A 54 -2.84 -0.08 -5.68
N ASN A 55 -2.12 0.76 -4.92
CA ASN A 55 -2.04 2.18 -5.21
C ASN A 55 -1.11 2.51 -6.40
N THR A 56 -0.05 1.73 -6.62
CA THR A 56 0.84 1.99 -7.78
C THR A 56 0.21 1.55 -9.10
N ILE A 57 -0.44 0.37 -9.14
CA ILE A 57 -1.05 -0.11 -10.39
C ILE A 57 -2.37 0.59 -10.76
N SER A 58 -2.97 1.32 -9.83
CA SER A 58 -4.15 2.15 -10.11
C SER A 58 -3.81 3.39 -10.95
N ASN A 59 -2.55 3.81 -10.95
CA ASN A 59 -2.05 4.88 -11.81
C ASN A 59 -1.09 4.30 -12.85
N PRO A 60 -1.49 4.18 -14.13
CA PRO A 60 -0.66 3.57 -15.17
C PRO A 60 0.56 4.41 -15.58
N ASP A 61 0.62 5.69 -15.18
CA ASP A 61 1.78 6.53 -15.41
C ASP A 61 2.93 6.20 -14.46
N ILE A 62 2.65 5.60 -13.29
CA ILE A 62 3.71 5.12 -12.40
C ILE A 62 4.40 3.90 -13.04
N ARG A 63 5.71 4.04 -13.28
CA ARG A 63 6.54 3.02 -13.93
C ARG A 63 7.72 2.59 -13.04
N PHE A 64 8.09 3.44 -12.09
CA PHE A 64 9.22 3.22 -11.20
C PHE A 64 8.79 3.34 -9.75
N LEU A 65 9.24 2.39 -8.93
CA LEU A 65 9.04 2.40 -7.48
C LEU A 65 10.39 2.38 -6.77
N ILE A 66 10.79 3.51 -6.22
CA ILE A 66 12.02 3.61 -5.42
C ILE A 66 11.70 3.17 -3.99
N VAL A 67 12.41 2.16 -3.49
CA VAL A 67 12.30 1.67 -2.11
C VAL A 67 13.55 2.13 -1.34
N CYS A 68 13.37 3.08 -0.42
CA CYS A 68 14.49 3.72 0.28
C CYS A 68 14.24 3.86 1.79
N GLY A 69 15.25 4.35 2.51
CA GLY A 69 15.19 4.49 3.95
C GLY A 69 15.54 3.21 4.70
N LYS A 70 15.45 3.28 6.02
CA LYS A 70 15.87 2.19 6.89
C LYS A 70 14.85 1.05 6.92
N GLU A 71 15.34 -0.17 6.74
CA GLU A 71 14.57 -1.40 6.89
C GLU A 71 14.04 -1.57 8.33
N ILE A 72 12.81 -2.04 8.45
CA ILE A 72 12.18 -2.30 9.74
C ILE A 72 12.60 -3.70 10.23
N ARG A 73 13.28 -3.75 11.36
CA ARG A 73 13.73 -5.00 11.98
C ARG A 73 12.54 -5.92 12.26
N GLY A 74 12.68 -7.20 11.92
CA GLY A 74 11.65 -8.21 12.11
C GLY A 74 10.69 -8.33 10.93
N HIS A 75 10.24 -7.23 10.35
CA HIS A 75 9.31 -7.23 9.21
C HIS A 75 10.02 -7.37 7.86
N ARG A 76 11.15 -6.68 7.68
CA ARG A 76 11.89 -6.64 6.41
C ARG A 76 10.99 -6.36 5.21
N SER A 77 10.10 -5.38 5.38
CA SER A 77 9.05 -5.06 4.42
C SER A 77 9.59 -4.59 3.08
N GLY A 78 10.67 -3.81 3.07
CA GLY A 78 11.33 -3.36 1.83
C GLY A 78 11.92 -4.53 1.04
N ARG A 79 12.65 -5.42 1.70
CA ARG A 79 13.20 -6.63 1.07
C ARG A 79 12.10 -7.53 0.53
N SER A 80 11.01 -7.69 1.28
CA SER A 80 9.86 -8.49 0.85
C SER A 80 9.20 -7.89 -0.40
N LEU A 81 9.09 -6.56 -0.50
CA LEU A 81 8.57 -5.89 -1.70
C LEU A 81 9.49 -6.10 -2.92
N VAL A 82 10.80 -6.00 -2.73
CA VAL A 82 11.78 -6.30 -3.79
C VAL A 82 11.67 -7.76 -4.26
N GLU A 83 11.53 -8.71 -3.33
CA GLU A 83 11.34 -10.12 -3.68
C GLU A 83 10.00 -10.38 -4.37
N LEU A 84 8.91 -9.69 -3.97
CA LEU A 84 7.62 -9.77 -4.67
C LEU A 84 7.77 -9.35 -6.14
N ALA A 85 8.44 -8.24 -6.40
CA ALA A 85 8.66 -7.76 -7.76
C ALA A 85 9.47 -8.76 -8.61
N LYS A 86 10.46 -9.43 -8.02
CA LYS A 86 11.32 -10.40 -8.72
C LYS A 86 10.62 -11.74 -8.95
N ASN A 87 10.00 -12.28 -7.92
CA ASN A 87 9.62 -13.69 -7.84
C ASN A 87 8.10 -13.94 -7.78
N GLY A 88 7.29 -12.90 -7.48
CA GLY A 88 5.85 -13.06 -7.28
C GLY A 88 5.50 -13.81 -5.99
N ILE A 89 4.35 -14.49 -6.02
CA ILE A 89 3.80 -15.26 -4.91
C ILE A 89 3.65 -16.74 -5.29
N ASP A 90 3.62 -17.61 -4.29
CA ASP A 90 3.27 -19.03 -4.46
C ASP A 90 1.75 -19.25 -4.43
N GLU A 91 1.30 -20.50 -4.64
CA GLU A 91 -0.10 -20.93 -4.62
C GLU A 91 -0.85 -20.60 -3.30
N LYS A 92 -0.13 -20.29 -2.23
CA LYS A 92 -0.66 -19.92 -0.92
C LYS A 92 -0.62 -18.42 -0.66
N GLY A 93 -0.24 -17.62 -1.65
CA GLY A 93 -0.08 -16.17 -1.52
C GLY A 93 1.18 -15.74 -0.80
N LYS A 94 2.13 -16.64 -0.52
CA LYS A 94 3.40 -16.29 0.12
C LYS A 94 4.36 -15.69 -0.89
N ILE A 95 4.99 -14.57 -0.55
CA ILE A 95 6.02 -13.93 -1.38
C ILE A 95 7.25 -14.84 -1.45
N ILE A 96 7.61 -15.29 -2.67
CA ILE A 96 8.72 -16.20 -2.91
C ILE A 96 10.04 -15.51 -2.62
N GLY A 97 10.87 -16.11 -1.74
CA GLY A 97 12.17 -15.56 -1.37
C GLY A 97 12.14 -14.47 -0.29
N SER A 98 10.96 -14.08 0.17
CA SER A 98 10.83 -13.03 1.19
C SER A 98 11.47 -13.43 2.52
N PRO A 99 12.28 -12.52 3.14
CA PRO A 99 12.83 -12.71 4.47
C PRO A 99 11.92 -12.19 5.59
N GLY A 100 10.72 -11.67 5.27
CA GLY A 100 9.75 -11.18 6.24
C GLY A 100 9.18 -12.30 7.11
N ALA A 101 8.61 -11.95 8.27
CA ALA A 101 8.07 -12.93 9.21
C ALA A 101 6.72 -13.50 8.73
N VAL A 102 5.86 -12.65 8.13
CA VAL A 102 4.51 -13.01 7.66
C VAL A 102 4.26 -12.42 6.26
N PRO A 103 5.03 -12.86 5.23
CA PRO A 103 5.01 -12.26 3.91
C PRO A 103 3.91 -12.86 3.02
N TYR A 104 2.66 -12.73 3.40
CA TYR A 104 1.51 -13.25 2.67
C TYR A 104 0.69 -12.12 2.06
N ILE A 105 0.26 -12.31 0.83
CA ILE A 105 -0.64 -11.46 0.06
C ILE A 105 -2.02 -12.12 0.07
N GLU A 106 -3.01 -11.49 0.70
CA GLU A 106 -4.32 -12.10 0.96
C GLU A 106 -5.50 -11.28 0.40
N ASN A 107 -5.32 -9.95 0.26
CA ASN A 107 -6.42 -9.03 -0.06
C ASN A 107 -6.37 -8.49 -1.51
N ILE A 108 -5.36 -8.85 -2.28
CA ILE A 108 -5.28 -8.57 -3.71
C ILE A 108 -5.10 -9.88 -4.48
N SER A 109 -5.52 -9.88 -5.74
CA SER A 109 -5.44 -11.11 -6.57
C SER A 109 -4.02 -11.34 -7.10
N GLU A 110 -3.77 -12.57 -7.58
CA GLU A 110 -2.53 -12.92 -8.28
C GLU A 110 -2.35 -12.06 -9.54
N GLU A 111 -3.43 -11.76 -10.28
CA GLU A 111 -3.39 -10.88 -11.44
C GLU A 111 -2.95 -9.46 -11.09
N ALA A 112 -3.30 -8.97 -9.89
CA ALA A 112 -2.84 -7.66 -9.41
C ALA A 112 -1.32 -7.68 -9.12
N VAL A 113 -0.80 -8.79 -8.58
CA VAL A 113 0.64 -8.99 -8.36
C VAL A 113 1.38 -9.06 -9.70
N GLU A 114 0.88 -9.83 -10.68
CA GLU A 114 1.48 -9.90 -12.00
C GLU A 114 1.41 -8.54 -12.72
N ARG A 115 0.28 -7.82 -12.62
CA ARG A 115 0.18 -6.46 -13.15
C ARG A 115 1.24 -5.54 -12.55
N PHE A 116 1.49 -5.63 -11.25
CA PHE A 116 2.53 -4.86 -10.58
C PHE A 116 3.91 -5.19 -11.12
N ARG A 117 4.23 -6.48 -11.31
CA ARG A 117 5.51 -6.94 -11.84
C ARG A 117 5.76 -6.52 -13.29
N ASP A 118 4.71 -6.44 -14.09
CA ASP A 118 4.79 -6.04 -15.50
C ASP A 118 4.88 -4.51 -15.65
N GLN A 119 4.17 -3.76 -14.79
CA GLN A 119 4.09 -2.31 -14.88
C GLN A 119 5.27 -1.62 -14.21
N ILE A 120 5.74 -2.11 -13.05
CA ILE A 120 6.60 -1.38 -12.12
C ILE A 120 8.02 -1.95 -12.09
N GLU A 121 9.00 -1.13 -12.43
CA GLU A 121 10.40 -1.40 -12.11
C GLU A 121 10.69 -0.97 -10.66
N VAL A 122 11.06 -1.92 -9.80
CA VAL A 122 11.42 -1.63 -8.40
C VAL A 122 12.91 -1.35 -8.29
N ILE A 123 13.26 -0.16 -7.77
CA ILE A 123 14.62 0.30 -7.54
C ILE A 123 14.98 0.11 -6.06
N ASP A 124 15.89 -0.81 -5.79
CA ASP A 124 16.37 -1.10 -4.43
C ASP A 124 17.39 -0.05 -3.97
N MET A 125 16.92 0.87 -3.12
CA MET A 125 17.73 1.82 -2.38
C MET A 125 17.54 1.64 -0.87
N ILE A 126 17.24 0.43 -0.41
CA ILE A 126 17.08 0.10 1.00
C ILE A 126 18.36 0.50 1.76
N ASP A 127 18.16 1.06 2.95
CA ASP A 127 19.19 1.64 3.83
C ASP A 127 19.83 2.95 3.31
N VAL A 128 19.48 3.44 2.13
CA VAL A 128 19.84 4.79 1.68
C VAL A 128 18.93 5.82 2.37
N LYS A 129 19.57 6.75 3.11
CA LYS A 129 18.89 7.80 3.89
C LYS A 129 19.24 9.22 3.42
N SER A 130 20.16 9.35 2.47
CA SER A 130 20.51 10.64 1.88
C SER A 130 19.38 11.08 0.96
N LYS A 131 18.75 12.22 1.31
CA LYS A 131 17.69 12.83 0.52
C LYS A 131 18.22 13.18 -0.89
N GLU A 132 19.43 13.69 -0.95
CA GLU A 132 20.09 14.09 -2.20
C GLU A 132 20.23 12.93 -3.17
N LYS A 133 20.66 11.75 -2.68
CA LYS A 133 20.77 10.53 -3.50
C LYS A 133 19.41 10.00 -3.97
N ILE A 134 18.38 10.17 -3.13
CA ILE A 134 17.03 9.76 -3.49
C ILE A 134 16.48 10.70 -4.56
N GLU A 135 16.65 12.01 -4.40
CA GLU A 135 16.22 13.02 -5.38
C GLU A 135 16.98 12.86 -6.72
N GLU A 136 18.28 12.58 -6.69
CA GLU A 136 19.07 12.26 -7.88
C GLU A 136 18.50 11.04 -8.64
N MET A 137 18.11 10.00 -7.92
CA MET A 137 17.49 8.82 -8.52
C MET A 137 16.10 9.13 -9.09
N ILE A 138 15.30 9.95 -8.39
CA ILE A 138 13.99 10.42 -8.88
C ILE A 138 14.16 11.17 -10.19
N GLU A 139 15.05 12.16 -10.26
CA GLU A 139 15.32 12.92 -11.48
C GLU A 139 15.72 12.01 -12.65
N LYS A 140 16.64 11.10 -12.40
CA LYS A 140 17.07 10.13 -13.41
C LYS A 140 15.89 9.31 -13.94
N LYS A 141 14.98 8.85 -13.07
CA LYS A 141 13.83 8.03 -13.47
C LYS A 141 12.72 8.83 -14.13
N VAL A 142 12.57 10.11 -13.77
CA VAL A 142 11.68 11.03 -14.50
C VAL A 142 12.19 11.25 -15.95
N GLU A 143 13.50 11.35 -16.16
CA GLU A 143 14.08 11.47 -17.51
C GLU A 143 13.96 10.18 -18.34
N GLU A 144 13.94 9.02 -17.69
CA GLU A 144 13.82 7.69 -18.32
C GLU A 144 12.36 7.29 -18.62
N ASP A 145 11.38 8.16 -18.37
CA ASP A 145 9.94 7.87 -18.47
C ASP A 145 9.59 7.10 -19.77
N PRO A 146 9.11 5.84 -19.66
CA PRO A 146 8.71 5.03 -20.82
C PRO A 146 7.27 5.34 -21.28
N GLY A 147 6.58 6.27 -20.65
CA GLY A 147 5.16 6.55 -20.85
C GLY A 147 4.23 5.62 -20.08
N SER A 148 2.94 5.90 -20.18
CA SER A 148 1.88 5.16 -19.50
C SER A 148 1.85 3.68 -19.91
N PHE A 149 1.61 2.79 -18.93
CA PHE A 149 1.53 1.33 -19.16
C PHE A 149 0.20 0.88 -19.80
N GLY A 150 -0.76 1.76 -19.90
CA GLY A 150 -2.09 1.49 -20.47
C GLY A 150 -3.21 1.93 -19.54
N GLU A 151 -4.25 1.09 -19.38
CA GLU A 151 -5.40 1.45 -18.55
C GLU A 151 -5.13 1.26 -17.05
N PRO A 152 -5.75 2.10 -16.18
CA PRO A 152 -5.69 1.92 -14.73
C PRO A 152 -6.19 0.54 -14.30
N TYR A 153 -5.49 -0.10 -13.35
CA TYR A 153 -5.91 -1.37 -12.79
C TYR A 153 -6.38 -1.21 -11.34
N THR A 154 -7.64 -1.54 -11.06
CA THR A 154 -8.20 -1.49 -9.71
C THR A 154 -8.08 -2.85 -9.04
N ALA A 155 -7.06 -3.03 -8.19
CA ALA A 155 -6.81 -4.28 -7.45
C ALA A 155 -7.85 -4.54 -6.36
N ILE A 156 -8.44 -3.49 -5.79
CA ILE A 156 -9.42 -3.56 -4.71
C ILE A 156 -10.62 -2.73 -5.11
N LYS A 157 -11.78 -3.38 -5.21
CA LYS A 157 -13.06 -2.71 -5.18
C LYS A 157 -13.44 -2.54 -3.71
N ILE A 158 -13.13 -1.39 -3.13
CA ILE A 158 -13.74 -1.01 -1.85
C ILE A 158 -15.19 -0.68 -2.18
N GLU A 159 -16.08 -1.65 -2.09
CA GLU A 159 -17.50 -1.37 -1.97
C GLU A 159 -17.63 -0.58 -0.67
N ARG A 160 -17.79 0.74 -0.77
CA ARG A 160 -18.32 1.50 0.33
C ARG A 160 -19.75 0.98 0.48
N GLU A 161 -19.93 0.01 1.37
CA GLU A 161 -21.24 -0.16 1.97
C GLU A 161 -21.64 1.24 2.42
N GLU A 162 -22.68 1.79 1.78
CA GLU A 162 -23.34 2.97 2.34
C GLU A 162 -23.49 2.64 3.81
N LYS A 163 -22.95 3.51 4.68
CA LYS A 163 -23.10 3.36 6.12
C LYS A 163 -24.59 3.18 6.37
N THR A 164 -25.07 1.95 6.26
CA THR A 164 -26.31 1.54 6.91
C THR A 164 -26.09 2.07 8.30
N LYS A 165 -26.92 3.02 8.72
CA LYS A 165 -26.89 3.62 10.04
C LYS A 165 -26.61 2.48 10.98
N PHE A 166 -25.36 2.38 11.45
CA PHE A 166 -25.03 1.46 12.50
C PHE A 166 -25.96 1.86 13.63
N HIS A 167 -27.06 1.13 13.74
CA HIS A 167 -27.76 1.14 14.99
C HIS A 167 -26.71 0.64 15.97
N ALA A 168 -26.32 1.49 16.91
CA ALA A 168 -25.28 1.26 17.90
C ALA A 168 -25.65 0.12 18.90
N ASN A 169 -26.26 -0.93 18.40
CA ASN A 169 -26.85 -2.04 19.17
C ASN A 169 -26.42 -3.38 18.57
N PHE A 170 -25.13 -3.58 18.30
CA PHE A 170 -24.63 -4.94 18.16
C PHE A 170 -24.56 -5.56 19.56
N ALA A 171 -25.58 -6.36 19.88
CA ALA A 171 -25.50 -7.24 21.05
C ALA A 171 -24.49 -8.35 20.72
N LEU A 172 -23.40 -8.45 21.46
CA LEU A 172 -22.51 -9.62 21.48
C LEU A 172 -23.26 -10.89 21.96
N HIS A 173 -24.33 -10.69 22.67
CA HIS A 173 -25.28 -11.69 23.16
C HIS A 173 -26.65 -11.02 23.24
N SER A 174 -27.72 -11.79 23.19
CA SER A 174 -29.10 -11.25 23.27
C SER A 174 -29.38 -10.37 24.50
N SER A 175 -28.54 -10.44 25.52
CA SER A 175 -28.63 -9.68 26.76
C SER A 175 -27.50 -8.69 27.01
N LEU A 176 -26.57 -8.47 26.05
CA LEU A 176 -25.43 -7.59 26.22
C LEU A 176 -25.26 -6.70 25.00
N ARG A 177 -24.86 -5.45 25.20
CA ARG A 177 -24.42 -4.52 24.16
C ARG A 177 -23.10 -3.88 24.54
N VAL A 178 -22.36 -3.42 23.53
CA VAL A 178 -21.14 -2.61 23.73
C VAL A 178 -21.48 -1.16 23.49
N SER A 179 -21.17 -0.31 24.47
CA SER A 179 -21.30 1.14 24.34
C SER A 179 -20.33 1.68 23.25
N PRO A 180 -20.56 2.88 22.68
CA PRO A 180 -19.63 3.54 21.78
C PRO A 180 -18.21 3.73 22.35
N TRP A 181 -18.08 3.61 23.66
CA TRP A 181 -16.83 3.77 24.42
C TRP A 181 -16.15 2.43 24.73
N GLY A 182 -16.71 1.30 24.26
CA GLY A 182 -16.16 -0.03 24.46
C GLY A 182 -16.57 -0.71 25.77
N GLU A 183 -17.52 -0.13 26.54
CA GLU A 183 -18.03 -0.73 27.76
C GLU A 183 -19.13 -1.76 27.44
N ILE A 184 -19.13 -2.90 28.16
CA ILE A 184 -20.13 -3.95 28.02
C ILE A 184 -21.27 -3.68 29.03
N GLU A 185 -22.47 -3.47 28.50
CA GLU A 185 -23.67 -3.17 29.30
C GLU A 185 -24.74 -4.24 29.10
N PRO A 186 -25.53 -4.55 30.17
CA PRO A 186 -26.72 -5.39 30.02
C PRO A 186 -27.73 -4.72 29.10
N PHE A 187 -28.36 -5.51 28.24
CA PHE A 187 -29.44 -5.04 27.37
C PHE A 187 -30.76 -5.71 27.80
N GLU A 188 -31.62 -4.93 28.39
CA GLU A 188 -32.99 -5.35 28.64
C GLU A 188 -33.83 -4.95 27.42
N SER A 189 -34.33 -5.94 26.67
CA SER A 189 -35.31 -5.69 25.63
C SER A 189 -36.63 -5.29 26.29
N GLU A 190 -37.05 -4.06 26.14
CA GLU A 190 -38.46 -3.71 26.40
C GLU A 190 -39.29 -4.47 25.37
N VAL A 191 -39.85 -5.59 25.81
CA VAL A 191 -40.93 -6.30 25.11
C VAL A 191 -42.19 -5.46 25.28
N ARG A 192 -42.56 -4.77 24.21
CA ARG A 192 -43.95 -4.29 24.05
C ARG A 192 -44.71 -5.24 23.13
#